data_b241832967b7e89ded79868c99cda553
#
_entry.id   b241832967b7e89ded79868c99cda553
#
_cell.length_a   1.000
_cell.length_b   1.000
_cell.length_c   1.000
_cell.angle_alpha   90.00
_cell.angle_beta   90.00
_cell.angle_gamma   90.00
#
_symmetry.space_group_name_H-M   'P 1'
#
loop_
_entity.id
_entity.type
_entity.pdbx_description
1 polymer ?
#
loop_
_entity_poly.entity_id
_entity_poly.type
_entity_poly.pdbx_seq_one_letter_code
_entity_poly.pdbx_strand_id
1 'polypeptide(L)'
;TNAEVPGFVKPETSIGPALDQAFAQATRKIIVASFSSHVHRVQQVVDAAHKYGRKVVFVGRSMVRNMSIAADLGYLHIPEGTVVDLKQANDIQDDKLVFMCTGSQGEPMAALGRIADGNHRDIHINEFDTVILASSLIPGNEHGVYKVINKLVQLGAKVVNRDNAAVHVSGHCNEGELLYMYNIVKPKCAMPIHGENRHLVANGM
;
A
#
# COMPACT_ATOMS: atom_id res chain seq x y z
N THR A 1 -14.12 -0.38 12.81
CA THR A 1 -14.90 0.04 11.63
C THR A 1 -15.52 -1.11 10.84
N ASN A 2 -15.06 -2.35 11.02
CA ASN A 2 -15.58 -3.53 10.30
C ASN A 2 -16.56 -4.38 11.16
N ALA A 3 -17.07 -3.86 12.26
CA ALA A 3 -17.92 -4.63 13.18
C ALA A 3 -19.19 -5.20 12.53
N GLU A 4 -19.67 -4.57 11.44
CA GLU A 4 -20.83 -5.02 10.65
C GLU A 4 -20.46 -6.03 9.55
N VAL A 5 -19.17 -6.31 9.33
CA VAL A 5 -18.72 -7.23 8.28
C VAL A 5 -18.63 -8.64 8.87
N PRO A 6 -19.41 -9.61 8.36
CA PRO A 6 -19.40 -10.96 8.90
C PRO A 6 -18.08 -11.69 8.63
N GLY A 7 -17.79 -12.68 9.48
CA GLY A 7 -16.65 -13.58 9.33
C GLY A 7 -15.31 -12.97 9.74
N PHE A 8 -14.24 -13.36 9.05
CA PHE A 8 -12.85 -13.04 9.38
C PHE A 8 -12.18 -12.28 8.24
N VAL A 9 -11.25 -11.38 8.58
CA VAL A 9 -10.43 -10.67 7.60
C VAL A 9 -9.46 -11.67 6.95
N LYS A 10 -9.22 -11.50 5.64
CA LYS A 10 -8.19 -12.29 4.95
C LYS A 10 -6.79 -11.90 5.46
N PRO A 11 -5.84 -12.84 5.52
CA PRO A 11 -4.47 -12.52 5.92
C PRO A 11 -3.79 -11.61 4.90
N GLU A 12 -2.81 -10.82 5.33
CA GLU A 12 -2.04 -9.91 4.47
C GLU A 12 -1.37 -10.64 3.29
N THR A 13 -0.98 -11.91 3.47
CA THR A 13 -0.41 -12.74 2.41
C THR A 13 -1.35 -12.98 1.23
N SER A 14 -2.65 -12.79 1.40
CA SER A 14 -3.66 -12.97 0.34
C SER A 14 -3.57 -11.95 -0.80
N ILE A 15 -2.82 -10.85 -0.61
CA ILE A 15 -2.57 -9.88 -1.69
C ILE A 15 -1.47 -10.32 -2.67
N GLY A 16 -0.64 -11.29 -2.27
CA GLY A 16 0.51 -11.77 -3.04
C GLY A 16 0.17 -12.12 -4.50
N PRO A 17 -0.86 -12.92 -4.78
CA PRO A 17 -1.25 -13.25 -6.16
C PRO A 17 -1.60 -12.04 -7.02
N ALA A 18 -2.27 -11.02 -6.46
CA ALA A 18 -2.63 -9.81 -7.20
C ALA A 18 -1.39 -8.93 -7.47
N LEU A 19 -0.46 -8.82 -6.51
CA LEU A 19 0.83 -8.17 -6.72
C LEU A 19 1.63 -8.91 -7.79
N ASP A 20 1.74 -10.23 -7.70
CA ASP A 20 2.46 -11.05 -8.67
C ASP A 20 1.91 -10.85 -10.09
N GLN A 21 0.59 -10.85 -10.26
CA GLN A 21 -0.05 -10.57 -11.54
C GLN A 21 0.26 -9.16 -12.06
N ALA A 22 0.21 -8.15 -11.19
CA ALA A 22 0.51 -6.77 -11.57
C ALA A 22 1.98 -6.63 -12.01
N PHE A 23 2.92 -7.27 -11.31
CA PHE A 23 4.33 -7.27 -11.66
C PHE A 23 4.61 -8.02 -12.95
N ALA A 24 3.98 -9.17 -13.18
CA ALA A 24 4.11 -9.95 -14.41
C ALA A 24 3.62 -9.21 -15.66
N GLN A 25 2.58 -8.38 -15.50
CA GLN A 25 1.98 -7.61 -16.60
C GLN A 25 2.64 -6.25 -16.84
N ALA A 26 3.46 -5.76 -15.93
CA ALA A 26 4.08 -4.45 -16.04
C ALA A 26 5.22 -4.45 -17.05
N THR A 27 5.06 -3.65 -18.10
CA THR A 27 6.04 -3.51 -19.18
C THR A 27 7.06 -2.40 -18.94
N ARG A 28 6.77 -1.47 -18.01
CA ARG A 28 7.63 -0.36 -17.63
C ARG A 28 7.77 -0.31 -16.10
N LYS A 29 8.15 0.85 -15.55
CA LYS A 29 8.30 0.99 -14.10
C LYS A 29 6.99 0.79 -13.35
N ILE A 30 7.13 0.33 -12.13
CA ILE A 30 6.02 0.15 -11.20
C ILE A 30 6.16 1.19 -10.10
N ILE A 31 5.06 1.82 -9.73
CA ILE A 31 4.98 2.70 -8.57
C ILE A 31 3.97 2.11 -7.61
N VAL A 32 4.39 1.79 -6.40
CA VAL A 32 3.51 1.24 -5.36
C VAL A 32 3.34 2.26 -4.25
N ALA A 33 2.11 2.69 -4.02
CA ALA A 33 1.78 3.59 -2.92
C ALA A 33 1.12 2.83 -1.78
N SER A 34 1.69 2.97 -0.57
CA SER A 34 1.19 2.35 0.65
C SER A 34 1.52 3.22 1.87
N PHE A 35 0.99 2.85 3.03
CA PHE A 35 1.42 3.42 4.30
C PHE A 35 2.87 3.02 4.61
N SER A 36 3.68 3.98 5.02
CA SER A 36 5.08 3.74 5.38
C SER A 36 5.27 2.88 6.65
N SER A 37 4.21 2.67 7.40
CA SER A 37 4.19 1.79 8.59
C SER A 37 3.85 0.33 8.28
N HIS A 38 3.43 0.02 7.04
CA HIS A 38 2.96 -1.31 6.69
C HIS A 38 4.10 -2.20 6.17
N VAL A 39 5.01 -2.60 7.07
CA VAL A 39 6.25 -3.34 6.73
C VAL A 39 5.97 -4.64 5.98
N HIS A 40 4.96 -5.41 6.38
CA HIS A 40 4.63 -6.69 5.70
C HIS A 40 4.20 -6.50 4.24
N ARG A 41 3.52 -5.40 3.91
CA ARG A 41 3.17 -5.07 2.52
C ARG A 41 4.39 -4.67 1.72
N VAL A 42 5.27 -3.88 2.33
CA VAL A 42 6.55 -3.53 1.70
C VAL A 42 7.38 -4.77 1.46
N GLN A 43 7.42 -5.73 2.41
CA GLN A 43 8.10 -7.01 2.21
C GLN A 43 7.58 -7.74 0.96
N GLN A 44 6.25 -7.87 0.80
CA GLN A 44 5.69 -8.53 -0.39
C GLN A 44 6.05 -7.82 -1.70
N VAL A 45 6.16 -6.48 -1.68
CA VAL A 45 6.60 -5.70 -2.84
C VAL A 45 8.08 -5.94 -3.13
N VAL A 46 8.94 -5.98 -2.10
CA VAL A 46 10.38 -6.28 -2.24
C VAL A 46 10.59 -7.69 -2.79
N ASP A 47 9.85 -8.67 -2.25
CA ASP A 47 9.91 -10.08 -2.71
C ASP A 47 9.46 -10.22 -4.17
N ALA A 48 8.37 -9.55 -4.55
CA ALA A 48 7.91 -9.52 -5.94
C ALA A 48 8.94 -8.84 -6.85
N ALA A 49 9.50 -7.71 -6.44
CA ALA A 49 10.54 -7.02 -7.21
C ALA A 49 11.76 -7.93 -7.42
N HIS A 50 12.22 -8.59 -6.37
CA HIS A 50 13.33 -9.54 -6.45
C HIS A 50 13.04 -10.69 -7.43
N LYS A 51 11.85 -11.30 -7.31
CA LYS A 51 11.38 -12.39 -8.20
C LYS A 51 11.41 -11.99 -9.68
N TYR A 52 11.01 -10.75 -9.99
CA TYR A 52 10.97 -10.24 -11.37
C TYR A 52 12.25 -9.51 -11.80
N GLY A 53 13.34 -9.59 -11.02
CA GLY A 53 14.63 -8.98 -11.32
C GLY A 53 14.57 -7.44 -11.39
N ARG A 54 13.68 -6.83 -10.60
CA ARG A 54 13.52 -5.38 -10.51
C ARG A 54 14.20 -4.81 -9.27
N LYS A 55 14.58 -3.54 -9.33
CA LYS A 55 15.18 -2.79 -8.22
C LYS A 55 14.12 -1.93 -7.54
N VAL A 56 14.12 -1.92 -6.23
CA VAL A 56 13.18 -1.13 -5.40
C VAL A 56 13.86 0.15 -4.93
N VAL A 57 13.16 1.26 -5.07
CA VAL A 57 13.57 2.57 -4.55
C VAL A 57 12.53 3.03 -3.53
N PHE A 58 12.93 3.26 -2.29
CA PHE A 58 12.05 3.87 -1.29
C PHE A 58 12.01 5.38 -1.48
N VAL A 59 10.79 5.94 -1.59
CA VAL A 59 10.56 7.34 -1.92
C VAL A 59 9.78 8.04 -0.82
N GLY A 60 10.32 9.16 -0.34
CA GLY A 60 9.76 9.95 0.74
C GLY A 60 10.40 9.66 2.09
N ARG A 61 10.55 10.71 2.92
CA ARG A 61 11.28 10.67 4.19
C ARG A 61 10.77 9.61 5.16
N SER A 62 9.46 9.50 5.32
CA SER A 62 8.84 8.51 6.21
C SER A 62 9.03 7.08 5.70
N MET A 63 8.94 6.86 4.39
CA MET A 63 9.14 5.55 3.79
C MET A 63 10.59 5.08 4.01
N VAL A 64 11.56 5.89 3.63
CA VAL A 64 12.99 5.57 3.81
C VAL A 64 13.32 5.30 5.27
N ARG A 65 12.90 6.20 6.19
CA ARG A 65 13.17 6.05 7.63
C ARG A 65 12.56 4.77 8.21
N ASN A 66 11.29 4.52 7.94
CA ASN A 66 10.59 3.38 8.52
C ASN A 66 11.15 2.06 7.99
N MET A 67 11.52 2.00 6.70
CA MET A 67 12.09 0.78 6.12
C MET A 67 13.52 0.52 6.60
N SER A 68 14.32 1.56 6.82
CA SER A 68 15.62 1.42 7.48
C SER A 68 15.46 0.83 8.88
N ILE A 69 14.59 1.40 9.72
CA ILE A 69 14.34 0.89 11.07
C ILE A 69 13.82 -0.56 11.02
N ALA A 70 12.91 -0.88 10.10
CA ALA A 70 12.36 -2.23 9.99
C ALA A 70 13.43 -3.26 9.57
N ALA A 71 14.35 -2.87 8.68
CA ALA A 71 15.48 -3.71 8.29
C ALA A 71 16.47 -3.90 9.45
N ASP A 72 16.83 -2.83 10.15
CA ASP A 72 17.75 -2.87 11.33
C ASP A 72 17.21 -3.75 12.46
N LEU A 73 15.87 -3.79 12.63
CA LEU A 73 15.19 -4.62 13.62
C LEU A 73 14.89 -6.06 13.11
N GLY A 74 15.24 -6.39 11.86
CA GLY A 74 15.00 -7.71 11.28
C GLY A 74 13.55 -7.99 10.87
N TYR A 75 12.69 -6.98 10.78
CA TYR A 75 11.30 -7.11 10.31
C TYR A 75 11.14 -6.96 8.79
N LEU A 76 12.14 -6.37 8.12
CA LEU A 76 12.20 -6.26 6.67
C LEU A 76 13.46 -6.97 6.17
N HIS A 77 13.28 -7.99 5.37
CA HIS A 77 14.35 -8.75 4.74
C HIS A 77 14.54 -8.27 3.30
N ILE A 78 15.69 -7.68 3.03
CA ILE A 78 16.02 -7.14 1.72
C ILE A 78 17.06 -8.05 1.07
N PRO A 79 16.70 -8.82 0.00
CA PRO A 79 17.68 -9.57 -0.74
C PRO A 79 18.77 -8.66 -1.31
N GLU A 80 20.02 -9.12 -1.31
CA GLU A 80 21.17 -8.33 -1.72
C GLU A 80 20.96 -7.72 -3.11
N GLY A 81 21.29 -6.44 -3.23
CA GLY A 81 21.18 -5.67 -4.46
C GLY A 81 19.75 -5.43 -4.96
N THR A 82 18.70 -5.75 -4.19
CA THR A 82 17.29 -5.50 -4.58
C THR A 82 16.87 -4.05 -4.34
N VAL A 83 17.32 -3.43 -3.24
CA VAL A 83 17.03 -2.02 -2.95
C VAL A 83 18.21 -1.16 -3.39
N VAL A 84 17.90 -0.03 -4.03
CA VAL A 84 18.88 0.95 -4.53
C VAL A 84 18.46 2.37 -4.16
N ASP A 85 19.41 3.28 -4.16
CA ASP A 85 19.14 4.69 -3.93
C ASP A 85 18.47 5.37 -5.14
N LEU A 86 17.72 6.45 -4.88
CA LEU A 86 17.06 7.22 -5.93
C LEU A 86 18.05 7.76 -7.01
N LYS A 87 19.27 8.06 -6.62
CA LYS A 87 20.30 8.50 -7.58
C LYS A 87 20.73 7.38 -8.53
N GLN A 88 20.87 6.15 -8.02
CA GLN A 88 21.21 4.97 -8.81
C GLN A 88 20.09 4.57 -9.77
N ALA A 89 18.83 4.91 -9.43
CA ALA A 89 17.68 4.62 -10.30
C ALA A 89 17.77 5.30 -11.67
N ASN A 90 18.46 6.43 -11.78
CA ASN A 90 18.63 7.16 -13.06
C ASN A 90 19.41 6.36 -14.11
N ASP A 91 20.23 5.42 -13.70
CA ASP A 91 21.06 4.58 -14.56
C ASP A 91 20.40 3.22 -14.85
N ILE A 92 19.18 2.97 -14.32
CA ILE A 92 18.46 1.71 -14.45
C ILE A 92 17.28 1.90 -15.41
N GLN A 93 17.08 0.93 -16.30
CA GLN A 93 15.95 0.92 -17.23
C GLN A 93 14.61 0.90 -16.51
N ASP A 94 13.62 1.61 -17.03
CA ASP A 94 12.29 1.76 -16.42
C ASP A 94 11.61 0.39 -16.11
N ASP A 95 11.76 -0.60 -16.99
CA ASP A 95 11.19 -1.95 -16.80
C ASP A 95 11.83 -2.74 -15.65
N LYS A 96 12.93 -2.22 -15.11
CA LYS A 96 13.64 -2.77 -13.95
C LYS A 96 13.43 -2.00 -12.65
N LEU A 97 12.58 -0.97 -12.65
CA LEU A 97 12.37 -0.11 -11.50
C LEU A 97 11.01 -0.34 -10.82
N VAL A 98 11.04 -0.29 -9.49
CA VAL A 98 9.88 -0.23 -8.61
C VAL A 98 10.08 0.91 -7.62
N PHE A 99 9.20 1.90 -7.64
CA PHE A 99 9.20 2.98 -6.65
C PHE A 99 8.17 2.68 -5.57
N MET A 100 8.60 2.54 -4.32
CA MET A 100 7.73 2.36 -3.17
C MET A 100 7.58 3.68 -2.43
N CYS A 101 6.37 4.25 -2.40
CA CYS A 101 6.14 5.60 -1.90
C CYS A 101 4.91 5.71 -0.98
N THR A 102 4.75 6.88 -0.36
CA THR A 102 3.53 7.29 0.36
C THR A 102 2.60 8.07 -0.54
N GLY A 103 1.38 8.36 -0.05
CA GLY A 103 0.39 9.16 -0.79
C GLY A 103 -0.81 8.35 -1.28
N SER A 104 -1.01 7.15 -0.73
CA SER A 104 -2.11 6.27 -1.12
C SER A 104 -3.50 6.78 -0.69
N GLN A 105 -3.56 7.84 0.13
CA GLN A 105 -4.80 8.50 0.56
C GLN A 105 -5.05 9.84 -0.16
N GLY A 106 -4.33 10.12 -1.23
CA GLY A 106 -4.50 11.34 -2.02
C GLY A 106 -3.95 12.60 -1.36
N GLU A 107 -3.03 12.46 -0.40
CA GLU A 107 -2.39 13.58 0.27
C GLU A 107 -1.52 14.38 -0.75
N PRO A 108 -1.82 15.67 -0.98
CA PRO A 108 -1.15 16.44 -2.05
C PRO A 108 0.37 16.58 -1.87
N MET A 109 0.83 16.60 -0.62
CA MET A 109 2.24 16.76 -0.30
C MET A 109 3.01 15.44 -0.22
N ALA A 110 2.32 14.30 -0.29
CA ALA A 110 2.95 13.00 -0.33
C ALA A 110 3.59 12.70 -1.71
N ALA A 111 4.46 11.70 -1.75
CA ALA A 111 5.23 11.42 -2.94
C ALA A 111 4.34 11.10 -4.16
N LEU A 112 3.31 10.25 -4.02
CA LEU A 112 2.41 9.91 -5.13
C LEU A 112 1.65 11.13 -5.67
N GLY A 113 1.12 12.00 -4.78
CA GLY A 113 0.44 13.23 -5.19
C GLY A 113 1.34 14.13 -6.04
N ARG A 114 2.57 14.32 -5.59
CA ARG A 114 3.57 15.12 -6.33
C ARG A 114 3.98 14.48 -7.66
N ILE A 115 4.09 13.16 -7.71
CA ILE A 115 4.37 12.42 -8.95
C ILE A 115 3.21 12.60 -9.95
N ALA A 116 1.98 12.41 -9.50
CA ALA A 116 0.77 12.59 -10.33
C ALA A 116 0.58 14.02 -10.82
N ASP A 117 1.05 15.02 -10.06
CA ASP A 117 1.01 16.43 -10.42
C ASP A 117 2.19 16.86 -11.33
N GLY A 118 3.13 15.94 -11.64
CA GLY A 118 4.36 16.27 -12.37
C GLY A 118 5.37 17.12 -11.58
N ASN A 119 5.15 17.27 -10.28
CA ASN A 119 5.94 18.13 -9.38
C ASN A 119 7.01 17.36 -8.59
N HIS A 120 7.19 16.06 -8.85
CA HIS A 120 8.29 15.30 -8.26
C HIS A 120 9.55 15.51 -9.10
N ARG A 121 10.68 15.82 -8.42
CA ARG A 121 11.91 16.20 -9.09
C ARG A 121 12.49 15.09 -9.99
N ASP A 122 12.43 13.86 -9.50
CA ASP A 122 13.18 12.75 -10.06
C ASP A 122 12.29 11.65 -10.67
N ILE A 123 10.97 11.68 -10.41
CA ILE A 123 10.05 10.62 -10.84
C ILE A 123 8.90 11.23 -11.62
N HIS A 124 8.75 10.79 -12.86
CA HIS A 124 7.68 11.21 -13.76
C HIS A 124 6.90 10.01 -14.26
N ILE A 125 5.59 10.16 -14.41
CA ILE A 125 4.71 9.15 -15.01
C ILE A 125 4.86 9.21 -16.52
N ASN A 126 5.01 8.05 -17.12
CA ASN A 126 4.96 7.85 -18.56
C ASN A 126 3.81 6.90 -18.92
N GLU A 127 3.41 6.92 -20.18
CA GLU A 127 2.45 5.98 -20.72
C GLU A 127 2.89 4.53 -20.46
N PHE A 128 1.95 3.66 -20.09
CA PHE A 128 2.16 2.25 -19.72
C PHE A 128 2.92 2.00 -18.40
N ASP A 129 3.26 3.01 -17.62
CA ASP A 129 3.71 2.79 -16.25
C ASP A 129 2.59 2.16 -15.42
N THR A 130 2.93 1.31 -14.47
CA THR A 130 1.95 0.69 -13.58
C THR A 130 1.97 1.36 -12.22
N VAL A 131 0.83 1.85 -11.76
CA VAL A 131 0.70 2.45 -10.43
C VAL A 131 -0.25 1.62 -9.58
N ILE A 132 0.24 1.09 -8.46
CA ILE A 132 -0.51 0.25 -7.53
C ILE A 132 -0.82 1.05 -6.27
N LEU A 133 -2.11 1.31 -6.01
CA LEU A 133 -2.56 1.88 -4.74
C LEU A 133 -2.87 0.74 -3.77
N ALA A 134 -1.88 0.35 -2.98
CA ALA A 134 -1.94 -0.76 -2.05
C ALA A 134 -2.50 -0.33 -0.68
N SER A 135 -3.65 0.31 -0.67
CA SER A 135 -4.38 0.72 0.54
C SER A 135 -5.89 0.74 0.28
N SER A 136 -6.69 0.67 1.35
CA SER A 136 -8.11 1.00 1.25
C SER A 136 -8.30 2.51 1.33
N LEU A 137 -9.39 2.97 0.73
CA LEU A 137 -9.87 4.32 0.86
C LEU A 137 -10.33 4.57 2.31
N ILE A 138 -9.78 5.55 2.96
CA ILE A 138 -10.26 6.02 4.27
C ILE A 138 -11.44 6.94 4.01
N PRO A 139 -12.61 6.74 4.67
CA PRO A 139 -13.76 7.63 4.54
C PRO A 139 -13.38 9.10 4.74
N GLY A 140 -13.79 9.96 3.79
CA GLY A 140 -13.43 11.36 3.74
C GLY A 140 -12.26 11.72 2.84
N ASN A 141 -11.46 10.73 2.39
CA ASN A 141 -10.33 10.94 1.47
C ASN A 141 -10.68 10.67 0.00
N GLU A 142 -11.92 10.28 -0.29
CA GLU A 142 -12.39 9.82 -1.61
C GLU A 142 -12.01 10.80 -2.72
N HIS A 143 -12.34 12.08 -2.51
CA HIS A 143 -12.07 13.12 -3.49
C HIS A 143 -10.57 13.26 -3.80
N GLY A 144 -9.73 13.22 -2.78
CA GLY A 144 -8.28 13.32 -2.94
C GLY A 144 -7.71 12.12 -3.70
N VAL A 145 -8.13 10.91 -3.34
CA VAL A 145 -7.66 9.68 -3.99
C VAL A 145 -8.09 9.60 -5.44
N TYR A 146 -9.38 9.84 -5.73
CA TYR A 146 -9.86 9.82 -7.12
C TYR A 146 -9.26 10.93 -7.99
N LYS A 147 -8.95 12.09 -7.41
CA LYS A 147 -8.20 13.13 -8.12
C LYS A 147 -6.81 12.65 -8.55
N VAL A 148 -6.10 11.96 -7.68
CA VAL A 148 -4.79 11.37 -8.02
C VAL A 148 -4.94 10.27 -9.07
N ILE A 149 -5.90 9.35 -8.90
CA ILE A 149 -6.17 8.28 -9.89
C ILE A 149 -6.46 8.87 -11.27
N ASN A 150 -7.34 9.87 -11.36
CA ASN A 150 -7.70 10.50 -12.63
C ASN A 150 -6.49 11.12 -13.32
N LYS A 151 -5.60 11.79 -12.58
CA LYS A 151 -4.36 12.34 -13.14
C LYS A 151 -3.44 11.26 -13.67
N LEU A 152 -3.25 10.17 -12.92
CA LEU A 152 -2.42 9.05 -13.35
C LEU A 152 -2.96 8.41 -14.63
N VAL A 153 -4.27 8.22 -14.73
CA VAL A 153 -4.93 7.70 -15.93
C VAL A 153 -4.79 8.66 -17.11
N GLN A 154 -4.94 9.98 -16.90
CA GLN A 154 -4.71 11.00 -17.94
C GLN A 154 -3.28 11.01 -18.47
N LEU A 155 -2.31 10.62 -17.65
CA LEU A 155 -0.89 10.48 -18.03
C LEU A 155 -0.60 9.13 -18.74
N GLY A 156 -1.63 8.27 -18.93
CA GLY A 156 -1.49 6.98 -19.62
C GLY A 156 -1.02 5.83 -18.72
N ALA A 157 -0.99 6.02 -17.39
CA ALA A 157 -0.61 4.96 -16.46
C ALA A 157 -1.73 3.91 -16.30
N LYS A 158 -1.34 2.64 -16.13
CA LYS A 158 -2.23 1.57 -15.67
C LYS A 158 -2.37 1.65 -14.16
N VAL A 159 -3.55 1.99 -13.67
CA VAL A 159 -3.82 2.08 -12.23
C VAL A 159 -4.45 0.79 -11.71
N VAL A 160 -3.81 0.20 -10.69
CA VAL A 160 -4.27 -0.98 -9.96
C VAL A 160 -4.62 -0.55 -8.54
N ASN A 161 -5.85 -0.80 -8.13
CA ASN A 161 -6.35 -0.46 -6.79
C ASN A 161 -7.32 -1.54 -6.29
N ARG A 162 -7.86 -1.39 -5.08
CA ARG A 162 -8.80 -2.35 -4.49
C ARG A 162 -10.09 -2.59 -5.30
N ASP A 163 -10.45 -1.68 -6.19
CA ASP A 163 -11.69 -1.78 -6.97
C ASP A 163 -11.50 -2.74 -8.16
N ASN A 164 -10.27 -2.92 -8.63
CA ASN A 164 -9.95 -3.78 -9.78
C ASN A 164 -8.98 -4.93 -9.48
N ALA A 165 -8.35 -4.97 -8.28
CA ALA A 165 -7.48 -6.07 -7.87
C ALA A 165 -7.40 -6.19 -6.34
N ALA A 166 -7.16 -7.40 -5.83
CA ALA A 166 -7.04 -7.67 -4.40
C ALA A 166 -5.67 -7.26 -3.85
N VAL A 167 -5.31 -5.97 -3.97
CA VAL A 167 -4.01 -5.39 -3.55
C VAL A 167 -4.02 -4.83 -2.13
N HIS A 168 -5.12 -5.03 -1.41
CA HIS A 168 -5.26 -4.58 -0.03
C HIS A 168 -6.18 -5.50 0.78
N VAL A 169 -5.85 -5.69 2.06
CA VAL A 169 -6.73 -6.24 3.10
C VAL A 169 -6.85 -5.27 4.25
N SER A 170 -7.99 -5.30 4.96
CA SER A 170 -8.21 -4.44 6.11
C SER A 170 -7.35 -4.86 7.30
N GLY A 171 -6.82 -3.89 8.04
CA GLY A 171 -6.21 -4.12 9.35
C GLY A 171 -7.20 -4.11 10.50
N HIS A 172 -8.48 -3.78 10.24
CA HIS A 172 -9.55 -3.82 11.23
C HIS A 172 -10.23 -5.19 11.24
N CYS A 173 -10.51 -5.69 12.45
CA CYS A 173 -11.21 -6.94 12.66
C CYS A 173 -12.63 -6.90 12.07
N ASN A 174 -13.09 -8.01 11.52
CA ASN A 174 -14.49 -8.27 11.23
C ASN A 174 -15.22 -8.79 12.49
N GLU A 175 -16.54 -9.03 12.39
CA GLU A 175 -17.38 -9.50 13.48
C GLU A 175 -16.83 -10.76 14.16
N GLY A 176 -16.44 -11.79 13.39
CA GLY A 176 -15.95 -13.06 13.94
C GLY A 176 -14.67 -12.92 14.77
N GLU A 177 -13.76 -12.03 14.36
CA GLU A 177 -12.53 -11.76 15.11
C GLU A 177 -12.80 -10.97 16.38
N LEU A 178 -13.76 -10.03 16.35
CA LEU A 178 -14.20 -9.30 17.53
C LEU A 178 -14.82 -10.24 18.56
N LEU A 179 -15.75 -11.10 18.15
CA LEU A 179 -16.35 -12.13 19.00
C LEU A 179 -15.28 -13.07 19.58
N TYR A 180 -14.32 -13.50 18.75
CA TYR A 180 -13.23 -14.35 19.20
C TYR A 180 -12.37 -13.66 20.26
N MET A 181 -12.01 -12.39 20.04
CA MET A 181 -11.24 -11.56 20.98
C MET A 181 -11.99 -11.39 22.32
N TYR A 182 -13.27 -11.07 22.30
CA TYR A 182 -14.08 -10.94 23.51
C TYR A 182 -14.20 -12.26 24.28
N ASN A 183 -14.33 -13.39 23.59
CA ASN A 183 -14.35 -14.69 24.21
C ASN A 183 -13.04 -15.12 24.88
N ILE A 184 -11.91 -14.71 24.33
CA ILE A 184 -10.58 -14.98 24.92
C ILE A 184 -10.34 -14.07 26.12
N VAL A 185 -10.50 -12.74 25.92
CA VAL A 185 -10.14 -11.74 26.93
C VAL A 185 -11.14 -11.67 28.06
N LYS A 186 -12.43 -11.94 27.78
CA LYS A 186 -13.56 -11.85 28.73
C LYS A 186 -13.54 -10.55 29.53
N PRO A 187 -13.48 -9.37 28.88
CA PRO A 187 -13.38 -8.10 29.59
C PRO A 187 -14.67 -7.84 30.38
N LYS A 188 -14.56 -7.21 31.55
CA LYS A 188 -15.72 -6.74 32.31
C LYS A 188 -16.50 -5.65 31.61
N CYS A 189 -15.79 -4.80 30.85
CA CYS A 189 -16.33 -3.72 30.04
C CYS A 189 -15.56 -3.64 28.73
N ALA A 190 -16.27 -3.34 27.64
CA ALA A 190 -15.69 -3.02 26.34
C ALA A 190 -16.16 -1.63 25.92
N MET A 191 -15.23 -0.81 25.44
CA MET A 191 -15.53 0.55 24.95
C MET A 191 -14.94 0.71 23.54
N PRO A 192 -15.74 0.48 22.48
CA PRO A 192 -15.30 0.74 21.12
C PRO A 192 -15.18 2.24 20.89
N ILE A 193 -14.07 2.69 20.32
CA ILE A 193 -13.76 4.11 20.14
C ILE A 193 -13.54 4.54 18.68
N HIS A 194 -13.38 3.59 17.76
CA HIS A 194 -13.02 3.89 16.37
C HIS A 194 -14.09 3.43 15.39
N GLY A 195 -14.75 4.37 14.77
CA GLY A 195 -15.81 4.15 13.80
C GLY A 195 -16.98 5.12 13.94
N GLU A 196 -17.96 5.01 13.06
CA GLU A 196 -19.23 5.71 13.14
C GLU A 196 -20.15 5.05 14.16
N ASN A 197 -21.23 5.73 14.55
CA ASN A 197 -22.17 5.22 15.55
C ASN A 197 -22.70 3.80 15.23
N ARG A 198 -23.02 3.50 13.97
CA ARG A 198 -23.48 2.17 13.54
C ARG A 198 -22.42 1.08 13.84
N HIS A 199 -21.12 1.39 13.63
CA HIS A 199 -20.04 0.46 13.96
C HIS A 199 -19.88 0.23 15.46
N LEU A 200 -20.09 1.30 16.26
CA LEU A 200 -20.02 1.20 17.73
C LEU A 200 -21.18 0.37 18.28
N VAL A 201 -22.38 0.57 17.74
CA VAL A 201 -23.58 -0.23 18.11
C VAL A 201 -23.38 -1.69 17.71
N ALA A 202 -22.97 -1.96 16.48
CA ALA A 202 -22.72 -3.34 16.03
C ALA A 202 -21.63 -4.05 16.85
N ASN A 203 -20.61 -3.34 17.33
CA ASN A 203 -19.59 -3.90 18.20
C ASN A 203 -20.11 -4.22 19.61
N GLY A 204 -21.17 -3.56 20.05
CA GLY A 204 -21.77 -3.74 21.39
C GLY A 204 -22.91 -4.76 21.47
N MET A 205 -23.41 -5.25 20.34
CA MET A 205 -24.42 -6.31 20.25
C MET A 205 -23.79 -7.68 20.31
#